data_5b8b45165eacb7d2d052dc0e8df52385
#
_entry.id   5b8b45165eacb7d2d052dc0e8df52385
#
_cell.length_a   1.000
_cell.length_b   1.000
_cell.length_c   1.000
_cell.angle_alpha   90.00
_cell.angle_beta   90.00
_cell.angle_gamma   90.00
#
_symmetry.space_group_name_H-M   'P 1'
#
loop_
_entity.id
_entity.type
_entity.pdbx_description
1 polymer ?
#
loop_
_entity_poly.entity_id
_entity_poly.type
_entity_poly.pdbx_seq_one_letter_code
_entity_poly.pdbx_strand_id
1 'polypeptide(L)'
;MPFFRNGLRRSVGACSSACTSPSPIPASPKWTRRCIHFDGRSRLSNFWSPTQRKPKGDRSHQNGEIDGHELLLRAGLLRQSASGIFHLLPLGLRVQDKIERLIDKHMTSLGASKTSLSSLSSEDLWRQSGRLDGRDSEFFRLQDRKEARFLLSPTHEEEITKIVADAVHSYKDLPLRLYQITRKYRDEARPRQGLLRGREFVMKDLYTFDTTEPQARETYEAVRQAYVAFLTDLRLPYLVANADSGNMGGKLSHEYHFASDRGEDTIIGCDTCDYSVNEELFIAPLDKAPSPPVADDAPSMPTKAGFFFAVSKDRRKLLWATQPAQDVFDFNIQALKEIFPEIDTTFDGSDYKAVMDAWISGAEEDGEPRTRYLLVDARNEGMEGFFEQWRSVTSLPGPEGNEVPVSSEILPSEIDGKPVLLTKARDSDPCPSCEQGKLKLQQATEIGHTFHLGTRYSQPMQLQVLDANNKQVSVSMGCHGIGVSRLIGAIATLLADKEGLGWPMAIAPFEAVLIPTPSIDKADVESLYDQIHNAAIDTTIDDRERAMGWKLNDADLVGYPFVVVMGRAWADKKALELQCRRLDIKEEVQAADVVSRIAELSQKL
;
A
#
# COMPACT_ATOMS: atom_id res chain seq x y z
N MET A 1 52.75 26.23 15.86
CA MET A 1 53.68 26.01 17.00
C MET A 1 53.06 24.98 17.94
N PRO A 2 53.85 24.13 18.58
CA PRO A 2 54.27 22.85 18.02
C PRO A 2 53.92 21.64 18.94
N PHE A 3 54.01 20.43 18.33
CA PHE A 3 54.50 19.15 18.91
C PHE A 3 53.98 18.62 20.26
N PHE A 4 53.44 17.38 20.23
CA PHE A 4 54.08 16.27 20.98
C PHE A 4 53.67 14.90 20.36
N ARG A 5 54.67 14.22 19.78
CA ARG A 5 54.73 12.77 19.58
C ARG A 5 55.11 12.14 20.90
N ASN A 6 54.46 11.02 21.28
CA ASN A 6 55.09 10.02 22.14
C ASN A 6 54.65 8.62 21.75
N GLY A 7 55.58 7.87 21.21
CA GLY A 7 55.46 6.43 20.96
C GLY A 7 55.73 5.65 22.24
N LEU A 8 55.01 4.60 22.46
CA LEU A 8 55.29 3.57 23.44
C LEU A 8 55.35 2.21 22.77
N ARG A 9 56.57 1.77 22.49
CA ARG A 9 56.88 0.35 22.25
C ARG A 9 56.69 -0.40 23.59
N ARG A 10 55.93 -1.48 23.57
CA ARG A 10 55.98 -2.50 24.64
C ARG A 10 56.54 -3.80 24.07
N SER A 11 57.59 -4.22 24.74
CA SER A 11 58.36 -5.40 24.54
C SER A 11 57.58 -6.69 24.90
N VAL A 12 57.82 -7.72 24.05
CA VAL A 12 57.38 -9.09 24.33
C VAL A 12 58.33 -9.69 25.34
N GLY A 13 57.83 -10.01 26.52
CA GLY A 13 58.57 -10.81 27.53
C GLY A 13 58.04 -12.23 27.55
N ALA A 14 58.87 -13.19 27.16
CA ALA A 14 58.63 -14.61 27.40
C ALA A 14 58.82 -14.94 28.89
N CYS A 15 57.86 -15.59 29.52
CA CYS A 15 57.98 -16.15 30.86
C CYS A 15 57.63 -17.64 30.82
N SER A 16 58.67 -18.48 30.91
CA SER A 16 58.56 -19.89 31.22
C SER A 16 58.59 -20.07 32.74
N SER A 17 57.59 -20.66 33.32
CA SER A 17 57.72 -21.33 34.64
C SER A 17 56.57 -22.32 34.86
N ALA A 18 57.01 -23.51 35.23
CA ALA A 18 56.21 -24.67 35.57
C ALA A 18 55.29 -24.36 36.78
N CYS A 19 54.04 -24.80 36.71
CA CYS A 19 53.17 -24.84 37.85
C CYS A 19 52.43 -26.17 37.98
N THR A 20 52.55 -26.68 39.16
CA THR A 20 51.91 -27.83 39.79
C THR A 20 50.38 -27.78 39.71
N SER A 21 49.76 -28.95 39.55
CA SER A 21 48.31 -29.19 39.45
C SER A 21 47.52 -28.71 40.67
N PRO A 22 46.43 -27.96 40.46
CA PRO A 22 45.33 -27.85 41.40
C PRO A 22 44.06 -28.57 40.91
N SER A 23 43.24 -28.95 41.88
CA SER A 23 41.96 -29.68 41.83
C SER A 23 40.93 -29.19 40.80
N PRO A 24 39.97 -30.02 40.35
CA PRO A 24 39.04 -29.63 39.29
C PRO A 24 38.07 -28.53 39.75
N ILE A 25 38.23 -27.36 39.15
CA ILE A 25 37.26 -26.28 39.20
C ILE A 25 36.03 -26.72 38.42
N PRO A 26 34.77 -26.51 38.92
CA PRO A 26 33.58 -26.85 38.18
C PRO A 26 33.56 -26.07 36.86
N ALA A 27 33.24 -26.77 35.79
CA ALA A 27 33.22 -26.23 34.42
C ALA A 27 32.34 -24.97 34.39
N SER A 28 32.97 -23.82 34.17
CA SER A 28 32.27 -22.58 33.81
C SER A 28 31.40 -22.82 32.57
N PRO A 29 30.22 -22.20 32.47
CA PRO A 29 29.38 -22.36 31.30
C PRO A 29 30.20 -22.03 30.06
N LYS A 30 30.28 -22.97 29.11
CA LYS A 30 30.91 -22.74 27.82
C LYS A 30 30.14 -21.63 27.11
N TRP A 31 30.61 -20.41 27.26
CA TRP A 31 30.21 -19.34 26.36
C TRP A 31 30.73 -19.72 24.99
N THR A 32 29.89 -20.30 24.14
CA THR A 32 30.21 -20.51 22.74
C THR A 32 30.41 -19.14 22.12
N ARG A 33 31.67 -18.75 21.89
CA ARG A 33 31.99 -17.54 21.13
C ARG A 33 31.41 -17.73 19.74
N ARG A 34 30.59 -16.79 19.31
CA ARG A 34 30.07 -16.73 17.93
C ARG A 34 31.28 -16.65 17.00
N CYS A 35 31.56 -17.70 16.25
CA CYS A 35 32.63 -17.69 15.26
C CYS A 35 32.16 -16.84 14.08
N ILE A 36 32.84 -15.74 13.80
CA ILE A 36 32.61 -14.93 12.60
C ILE A 36 33.58 -15.43 11.53
N HIS A 37 33.06 -15.81 10.37
CA HIS A 37 33.84 -16.24 9.22
C HIS A 37 34.09 -15.06 8.29
N PHE A 38 35.29 -14.95 7.73
CA PHE A 38 35.73 -13.86 6.85
C PHE A 38 36.11 -14.38 5.46
N ASP A 39 35.39 -15.38 4.97
CA ASP A 39 35.65 -16.03 3.68
C ASP A 39 34.82 -15.47 2.52
N GLY A 40 34.07 -14.38 2.75
CA GLY A 40 33.24 -13.73 1.74
C GLY A 40 31.91 -14.44 1.46
N ARG A 41 31.66 -15.63 2.02
CA ARG A 41 30.40 -16.37 1.84
C ARG A 41 29.33 -15.90 2.81
N SER A 42 28.08 -15.85 2.35
CA SER A 42 26.92 -15.55 3.18
C SER A 42 26.66 -16.70 4.15
N ARG A 43 26.70 -16.42 5.47
CA ARG A 43 26.48 -17.39 6.52
C ARG A 43 25.52 -16.86 7.57
N LEU A 44 24.54 -17.65 7.99
CA LEU A 44 23.57 -17.23 9.00
C LEU A 44 24.21 -17.11 10.41
N SER A 45 25.39 -17.72 10.67
CA SER A 45 26.17 -17.45 11.88
C SER A 45 26.72 -16.03 11.92
N ASN A 46 27.06 -15.43 10.76
CA ASN A 46 27.52 -14.05 10.66
C ASN A 46 26.36 -13.04 10.60
N PHE A 47 25.18 -13.50 10.25
CA PHE A 47 24.02 -12.67 9.99
C PHE A 47 23.11 -12.59 11.24
N TRP A 48 22.68 -11.39 11.60
CA TRP A 48 21.75 -11.25 12.71
C TRP A 48 20.31 -11.45 12.25
N SER A 49 19.74 -12.61 12.58
CA SER A 49 18.39 -13.01 12.22
C SER A 49 17.66 -13.48 13.51
N PRO A 50 17.02 -12.53 14.24
CA PRO A 50 16.40 -12.82 15.54
C PRO A 50 15.00 -13.41 15.39
N THR A 51 14.91 -14.62 14.85
CA THR A 51 13.65 -15.36 14.69
C THR A 51 13.07 -15.77 16.04
N GLN A 52 11.74 -15.77 16.14
CA GLN A 52 11.01 -16.10 17.36
C GLN A 52 10.11 -17.31 17.12
N ARG A 53 10.17 -18.28 18.02
CA ARG A 53 9.24 -19.42 17.99
C ARG A 53 7.85 -18.99 18.44
N LYS A 54 6.84 -19.67 17.92
CA LYS A 54 5.47 -19.54 18.43
C LYS A 54 5.45 -19.95 19.90
N PRO A 55 4.89 -19.14 20.81
CA PRO A 55 4.72 -19.52 22.21
C PRO A 55 3.90 -20.82 22.31
N LYS A 56 4.31 -21.74 23.20
CA LYS A 56 3.53 -22.93 23.48
C LYS A 56 2.17 -22.52 24.06
N GLY A 57 1.08 -22.91 23.39
CA GLY A 57 -0.28 -22.60 23.84
C GLY A 57 -0.86 -21.30 23.26
N ASP A 58 -0.15 -20.63 22.35
CA ASP A 58 -0.70 -19.49 21.64
C ASP A 58 -1.86 -19.93 20.74
N ARG A 59 -3.05 -19.39 21.07
CA ARG A 59 -4.31 -19.65 20.35
C ARG A 59 -4.69 -18.55 19.36
N SER A 60 -3.74 -17.66 19.02
CA SER A 60 -3.99 -16.52 18.13
C SER A 60 -4.51 -16.91 16.74
N HIS A 61 -4.38 -18.17 16.34
CA HIS A 61 -4.94 -18.71 15.09
C HIS A 61 -6.16 -19.62 15.29
N GLN A 62 -6.96 -19.42 16.34
CA GLN A 62 -8.17 -20.23 16.52
C GLN A 62 -9.20 -20.07 15.39
N ASN A 63 -9.11 -18.98 14.60
CA ASN A 63 -9.96 -18.73 13.43
C ASN A 63 -9.34 -19.19 12.10
N GLY A 64 -8.15 -19.82 12.10
CA GLY A 64 -7.51 -20.31 10.87
C GLY A 64 -6.87 -19.23 9.98
N GLU A 65 -6.94 -17.96 10.36
CA GLU A 65 -6.36 -16.87 9.59
C GLU A 65 -4.86 -16.71 9.86
N ILE A 66 -4.08 -16.61 8.78
CA ILE A 66 -2.64 -16.41 8.82
C ILE A 66 -2.36 -14.91 8.74
N ASP A 67 -1.62 -14.36 9.72
CA ASP A 67 -1.24 -12.95 9.73
C ASP A 67 0.18 -12.75 9.21
N GLY A 68 0.31 -12.21 7.98
CA GLY A 68 1.60 -11.90 7.37
C GLY A 68 2.43 -10.93 8.20
N HIS A 69 1.81 -9.97 8.88
CA HIS A 69 2.51 -9.04 9.77
C HIS A 69 3.12 -9.76 10.99
N GLU A 70 2.37 -10.64 11.64
CA GLU A 70 2.89 -11.46 12.76
C GLU A 70 4.08 -12.31 12.29
N LEU A 71 3.96 -12.93 11.11
CA LEU A 71 5.06 -13.73 10.54
C LEU A 71 6.31 -12.88 10.26
N LEU A 72 6.18 -11.67 9.75
CA LEU A 72 7.31 -10.74 9.55
C LEU A 72 8.02 -10.42 10.87
N LEU A 73 7.26 -10.19 11.95
CA LEU A 73 7.82 -9.98 13.30
C LEU A 73 8.54 -11.23 13.82
N ARG A 74 7.92 -12.41 13.69
CA ARG A 74 8.46 -13.68 14.17
C ARG A 74 9.68 -14.12 13.38
N ALA A 75 9.67 -13.97 12.06
CA ALA A 75 10.81 -14.27 11.18
C ALA A 75 11.97 -13.30 11.35
N GLY A 76 11.82 -12.24 12.16
CA GLY A 76 12.89 -11.29 12.44
C GLY A 76 13.22 -10.40 11.24
N LEU A 77 12.23 -10.06 10.40
CA LEU A 77 12.38 -9.11 9.32
C LEU A 77 12.16 -7.68 9.80
N LEU A 78 11.28 -7.50 10.79
CA LEU A 78 11.01 -6.17 11.35
C LEU A 78 10.75 -6.20 12.86
N ARG A 79 10.76 -5.01 13.47
CA ARG A 79 10.31 -4.75 14.85
C ARG A 79 9.50 -3.48 14.89
N GLN A 80 8.44 -3.49 15.67
CA GLN A 80 7.65 -2.31 15.93
C GLN A 80 8.36 -1.41 16.95
N SER A 81 8.50 -0.13 16.64
CA SER A 81 9.02 0.90 17.54
C SER A 81 7.89 1.61 18.28
N ALA A 82 6.88 2.02 17.54
CA ALA A 82 5.65 2.64 18.05
C ALA A 82 4.49 2.29 17.09
N SER A 83 3.28 2.72 17.41
CA SER A 83 2.13 2.51 16.53
C SER A 83 2.38 3.13 15.15
N GLY A 84 2.36 2.30 14.10
CA GLY A 84 2.62 2.70 12.72
C GLY A 84 4.09 3.02 12.39
N ILE A 85 5.05 2.71 13.29
CA ILE A 85 6.48 2.96 13.07
C ILE A 85 7.25 1.64 13.26
N PHE A 86 8.03 1.24 12.25
CA PHE A 86 8.72 -0.04 12.20
C PHE A 86 10.20 0.11 11.83
N HIS A 87 11.02 -0.74 12.46
CA HIS A 87 12.41 -0.92 12.08
C HIS A 87 12.54 -2.17 11.20
N LEU A 88 13.15 -2.06 10.04
CA LEU A 88 13.58 -3.21 9.26
C LEU A 88 14.87 -3.77 9.86
N LEU A 89 14.87 -5.08 10.07
CA LEU A 89 16.05 -5.83 10.48
C LEU A 89 16.80 -6.35 9.24
N PRO A 90 18.01 -6.91 9.37
CA PRO A 90 18.84 -7.24 8.21
C PRO A 90 18.16 -8.06 7.11
N LEU A 91 17.32 -9.05 7.44
CA LEU A 91 16.55 -9.81 6.42
C LEU A 91 15.49 -8.94 5.74
N GLY A 92 14.78 -8.12 6.52
CA GLY A 92 13.78 -7.19 5.98
C GLY A 92 14.40 -6.12 5.09
N LEU A 93 15.57 -5.61 5.48
CA LEU A 93 16.31 -4.64 4.65
C LEU A 93 16.76 -5.26 3.33
N ARG A 94 17.19 -6.54 3.31
CA ARG A 94 17.52 -7.23 2.06
C ARG A 94 16.33 -7.34 1.11
N VAL A 95 15.13 -7.60 1.63
CA VAL A 95 13.89 -7.60 0.82
C VAL A 95 13.64 -6.20 0.25
N GLN A 96 13.73 -5.15 1.07
CA GLN A 96 13.58 -3.77 0.62
C GLN A 96 14.59 -3.41 -0.46
N ASP A 97 15.88 -3.70 -0.26
CA ASP A 97 16.96 -3.41 -1.23
C ASP A 97 16.73 -4.09 -2.58
N LYS A 98 16.16 -5.31 -2.59
CA LYS A 98 15.81 -6.03 -3.83
C LYS A 98 14.60 -5.40 -4.52
N ILE A 99 13.58 -4.98 -3.79
CA ILE A 99 12.44 -4.22 -4.34
C ILE A 99 12.94 -2.91 -4.94
N GLU A 100 13.78 -2.17 -4.24
CA GLU A 100 14.34 -0.90 -4.72
C GLU A 100 15.16 -1.09 -6.01
N ARG A 101 15.99 -2.13 -6.08
CA ARG A 101 16.76 -2.46 -7.30
C ARG A 101 15.85 -2.83 -8.48
N LEU A 102 14.77 -3.56 -8.21
CA LEU A 102 13.80 -3.90 -9.26
C LEU A 102 13.07 -2.63 -9.75
N ILE A 103 12.69 -1.73 -8.85
CA ILE A 103 12.13 -0.42 -9.19
C ILE A 103 13.13 0.40 -10.00
N ASP A 104 14.39 0.49 -9.56
CA ASP A 104 15.46 1.24 -10.26
C ASP A 104 15.62 0.74 -11.70
N LYS A 105 15.57 -0.58 -11.93
CA LYS A 105 15.62 -1.20 -13.27
C LYS A 105 14.52 -0.61 -14.19
N HIS A 106 13.28 -0.58 -13.70
CA HIS A 106 12.14 -0.11 -14.50
C HIS A 106 12.10 1.42 -14.63
N MET A 107 12.51 2.17 -13.61
CA MET A 107 12.59 3.63 -13.70
C MET A 107 13.71 4.07 -14.67
N THR A 108 14.84 3.38 -14.63
CA THR A 108 15.96 3.65 -15.57
C THR A 108 15.55 3.35 -17.01
N SER A 109 14.77 2.28 -17.26
CA SER A 109 14.28 1.97 -18.61
C SER A 109 13.34 3.03 -19.18
N LEU A 110 12.68 3.82 -18.32
CA LEU A 110 11.89 4.99 -18.70
C LEU A 110 12.75 6.25 -18.98
N GLY A 111 14.07 6.17 -18.82
CA GLY A 111 14.98 7.32 -18.88
C GLY A 111 14.82 8.28 -17.68
N ALA A 112 14.28 7.80 -16.55
CA ALA A 112 14.13 8.61 -15.35
C ALA A 112 15.45 8.71 -14.57
N SER A 113 15.74 9.90 -14.02
CA SER A 113 16.91 10.16 -13.19
C SER A 113 16.56 10.05 -11.71
N LYS A 114 17.39 9.32 -10.95
CA LYS A 114 17.21 9.15 -9.50
C LYS A 114 17.66 10.40 -8.74
N THR A 115 16.84 10.88 -7.82
CA THR A 115 17.10 12.02 -6.93
C THR A 115 16.91 11.62 -5.47
N SER A 116 17.19 12.54 -4.55
CA SER A 116 16.86 12.39 -3.13
C SER A 116 16.49 13.77 -2.58
N LEU A 117 15.22 13.95 -2.28
CA LEU A 117 14.68 15.20 -1.75
C LEU A 117 14.69 15.20 -0.22
N SER A 118 14.62 16.39 0.38
CA SER A 118 14.57 16.57 1.83
C SER A 118 13.26 16.05 2.40
N SER A 119 13.33 15.35 3.55
CA SER A 119 12.13 14.97 4.31
C SER A 119 11.53 16.11 5.12
N LEU A 120 12.27 17.21 5.32
CA LEU A 120 11.75 18.45 5.90
C LEU A 120 11.33 19.40 4.78
N SER A 121 10.07 19.80 4.78
CA SER A 121 9.46 20.70 3.82
C SER A 121 8.98 21.98 4.50
N SER A 122 9.13 23.11 3.84
CA SER A 122 8.59 24.38 4.33
C SER A 122 7.07 24.43 4.17
N GLU A 123 6.34 24.85 5.22
CA GLU A 123 4.88 25.10 5.11
C GLU A 123 4.54 26.11 4.00
N ASP A 124 5.44 27.02 3.65
CA ASP A 124 5.19 28.04 2.62
C ASP A 124 5.01 27.42 1.23
N LEU A 125 5.76 26.36 0.89
CA LEU A 125 5.57 25.64 -0.37
C LEU A 125 4.18 24.98 -0.44
N TRP A 126 3.74 24.38 0.66
CA TRP A 126 2.44 23.73 0.77
C TRP A 126 1.27 24.71 0.78
N ARG A 127 1.50 25.93 1.32
CA ARG A 127 0.54 27.02 1.21
C ARG A 127 0.42 27.50 -0.24
N GLN A 128 1.54 27.59 -0.96
CA GLN A 128 1.55 27.99 -2.37
C GLN A 128 0.79 27.00 -3.25
N SER A 129 0.90 25.69 -3.01
CA SER A 129 0.14 24.66 -3.73
C SER A 129 -1.33 24.60 -3.32
N GLY A 130 -1.71 25.24 -2.20
CA GLY A 130 -3.06 25.21 -1.62
C GLY A 130 -3.40 23.91 -0.87
N ARG A 131 -2.40 23.09 -0.52
CA ARG A 131 -2.61 21.81 0.21
C ARG A 131 -2.45 21.92 1.72
N LEU A 132 -1.89 23.03 2.23
CA LEU A 132 -1.59 23.18 3.66
C LEU A 132 -2.84 23.18 4.54
N ASP A 133 -3.90 23.82 4.06
CA ASP A 133 -5.12 24.08 4.82
C ASP A 133 -6.27 23.11 4.47
N GLY A 134 -5.94 22.00 3.80
CA GLY A 134 -6.88 20.91 3.49
C GLY A 134 -7.48 20.30 4.77
N ARG A 135 -8.79 19.98 4.75
CA ARG A 135 -9.53 19.46 5.93
C ARG A 135 -9.02 18.12 6.47
N ASP A 136 -8.31 17.33 5.65
CA ASP A 136 -7.80 16.00 5.98
C ASP A 136 -6.26 15.94 5.96
N SER A 137 -5.58 16.99 6.42
CA SER A 137 -4.13 17.07 6.36
C SER A 137 -3.48 16.21 7.46
N GLU A 138 -3.01 15.03 7.09
CA GLU A 138 -2.21 14.12 7.94
C GLU A 138 -0.75 14.56 8.01
N PHE A 139 -0.49 15.81 8.45
CA PHE A 139 0.84 16.38 8.50
C PHE A 139 1.46 16.34 9.89
N PHE A 140 2.67 15.76 10.00
CA PHE A 140 3.55 16.05 11.13
C PHE A 140 4.14 17.43 10.97
N ARG A 141 3.68 18.40 11.77
CA ARG A 141 4.15 19.80 11.75
C ARG A 141 5.24 20.02 12.80
N LEU A 142 6.25 20.79 12.44
CA LEU A 142 7.44 21.05 13.24
C LEU A 142 7.75 22.55 13.22
N GLN A 143 8.40 23.01 14.27
CA GLN A 143 8.94 24.37 14.33
C GLN A 143 10.41 24.31 14.75
N ASP A 144 11.27 25.07 14.05
CA ASP A 144 12.68 25.14 14.39
C ASP A 144 12.94 26.18 15.52
N ARG A 145 14.21 26.31 15.92
CA ARG A 145 14.62 27.26 16.96
C ARG A 145 14.46 28.72 16.57
N LYS A 146 14.23 29.02 15.29
CA LYS A 146 13.99 30.36 14.73
C LYS A 146 12.51 30.60 14.41
N GLU A 147 11.65 29.71 14.92
CA GLU A 147 10.19 29.76 14.69
C GLU A 147 9.75 29.51 13.23
N ALA A 148 10.68 29.08 12.35
CA ALA A 148 10.33 28.66 11.01
C ALA A 148 9.49 27.36 11.05
N ARG A 149 8.43 27.33 10.24
CA ARG A 149 7.46 26.24 10.21
C ARG A 149 7.82 25.26 9.10
N PHE A 150 7.86 24.00 9.47
CA PHE A 150 8.12 22.87 8.60
C PHE A 150 7.09 21.77 8.81
N LEU A 151 7.05 20.85 7.87
CA LEU A 151 6.37 19.57 8.01
C LEU A 151 7.29 18.43 7.57
N LEU A 152 7.02 17.22 8.04
CA LEU A 152 7.62 16.02 7.47
C LEU A 152 6.84 15.64 6.21
N SER A 153 7.55 15.52 5.09
CA SER A 153 6.92 15.36 3.77
C SER A 153 6.13 14.06 3.65
N PRO A 154 4.81 14.11 3.43
CA PRO A 154 4.00 12.94 3.10
C PRO A 154 4.15 12.52 1.63
N THR A 155 4.61 13.43 0.78
CA THR A 155 4.92 13.34 -0.65
C THR A 155 5.76 14.56 -1.04
N HIS A 156 6.19 14.74 -2.29
CA HIS A 156 7.15 15.80 -2.64
C HIS A 156 6.81 16.56 -3.94
N GLU A 157 5.53 16.68 -4.30
CA GLU A 157 5.11 17.44 -5.49
C GLU A 157 5.59 18.88 -5.42
N GLU A 158 5.52 19.50 -4.24
CA GLU A 158 5.89 20.89 -4.01
C GLU A 158 7.39 21.11 -4.19
N GLU A 159 8.22 20.28 -3.54
CA GLU A 159 9.68 20.41 -3.62
C GLU A 159 10.20 20.19 -5.03
N ILE A 160 9.74 19.13 -5.69
CA ILE A 160 10.22 18.80 -7.03
C ILE A 160 9.77 19.85 -8.06
N THR A 161 8.53 20.36 -7.93
CA THR A 161 8.03 21.43 -8.79
C THR A 161 8.87 22.70 -8.63
N LYS A 162 9.23 23.07 -7.40
CA LYS A 162 10.09 24.24 -7.13
C LYS A 162 11.48 24.06 -7.75
N ILE A 163 12.10 22.90 -7.57
CA ILE A 163 13.43 22.60 -8.15
C ILE A 163 13.40 22.71 -9.68
N VAL A 164 12.37 22.13 -10.31
CA VAL A 164 12.23 22.17 -11.76
C VAL A 164 11.91 23.58 -12.24
N ALA A 165 11.09 24.37 -11.52
CA ALA A 165 10.80 25.75 -11.87
C ALA A 165 12.04 26.66 -11.86
N ASP A 166 12.99 26.39 -10.95
CA ASP A 166 14.24 27.13 -10.87
C ASP A 166 15.27 26.73 -11.95
N ALA A 167 15.12 25.54 -12.56
CA ALA A 167 16.12 24.96 -13.46
C ALA A 167 15.69 24.90 -14.93
N VAL A 168 14.39 24.79 -15.22
CA VAL A 168 13.85 24.52 -16.55
C VAL A 168 13.09 25.74 -17.07
N HIS A 169 13.52 26.27 -18.21
CA HIS A 169 12.96 27.51 -18.75
C HIS A 169 12.48 27.37 -20.21
N SER A 170 12.81 26.27 -20.87
CA SER A 170 12.50 26.05 -22.28
C SER A 170 11.89 24.66 -22.49
N TYR A 171 10.98 24.57 -23.49
CA TYR A 171 10.44 23.29 -23.91
C TYR A 171 11.52 22.28 -24.37
N LYS A 172 12.73 22.75 -24.71
CA LYS A 172 13.85 21.91 -25.12
C LYS A 172 14.46 21.12 -23.95
N ASP A 173 14.19 21.54 -22.73
CA ASP A 173 14.64 20.88 -21.50
C ASP A 173 13.65 19.75 -21.08
N LEU A 174 12.53 19.63 -21.78
CA LEU A 174 11.48 18.64 -21.53
C LEU A 174 11.41 17.60 -22.66
N PRO A 175 10.91 16.38 -22.44
CA PRO A 175 10.33 15.87 -21.18
C PRO A 175 11.40 15.56 -20.11
N LEU A 176 11.03 15.77 -18.84
CA LEU A 176 11.89 15.45 -17.69
C LEU A 176 11.19 14.43 -16.78
N ARG A 177 11.94 13.44 -16.31
CA ARG A 177 11.46 12.38 -15.43
C ARG A 177 12.42 12.21 -14.26
N LEU A 178 11.94 12.49 -13.04
CA LEU A 178 12.74 12.45 -11.83
C LEU A 178 12.06 11.55 -10.80
N TYR A 179 12.80 10.61 -10.18
CA TYR A 179 12.25 9.74 -9.17
C TYR A 179 13.14 9.66 -7.95
N GLN A 180 12.55 9.28 -6.84
CA GLN A 180 13.25 8.97 -5.60
C GLN A 180 12.65 7.75 -4.91
N ILE A 181 13.41 7.15 -4.02
CA ILE A 181 12.95 6.13 -3.07
C ILE A 181 13.35 6.62 -1.69
N THR A 182 12.40 7.19 -0.95
CA THR A 182 12.67 7.88 0.32
C THR A 182 11.56 7.64 1.33
N ARG A 183 11.84 7.97 2.59
CA ARG A 183 10.83 7.94 3.64
C ARG A 183 9.79 9.02 3.44
N LYS A 184 8.55 8.66 3.75
CA LYS A 184 7.38 9.53 3.82
C LYS A 184 6.77 9.45 5.21
N TYR A 185 6.06 10.50 5.58
CA TYR A 185 5.50 10.65 6.92
C TYR A 185 4.05 11.11 6.81
N ARG A 186 3.15 10.36 7.45
CA ARG A 186 1.73 10.73 7.54
C ARG A 186 1.27 10.57 8.97
N ASP A 187 0.64 11.59 9.54
CA ASP A 187 0.08 11.51 10.90
C ASP A 187 -1.23 10.72 10.87
N GLU A 188 -1.10 9.46 10.52
CA GLU A 188 -2.20 8.51 10.43
C GLU A 188 -2.86 8.33 11.79
N ALA A 189 -4.15 8.64 11.87
CA ALA A 189 -4.90 8.58 13.13
C ALA A 189 -5.07 7.13 13.63
N ARG A 190 -5.18 6.16 12.72
CA ARG A 190 -5.41 4.74 13.03
C ARG A 190 -4.49 3.83 12.21
N PRO A 191 -3.19 3.77 12.54
CA PRO A 191 -2.27 2.82 11.89
C PRO A 191 -2.75 1.39 12.12
N ARG A 192 -2.77 0.58 11.06
CA ARG A 192 -3.26 -0.79 11.11
C ARG A 192 -2.55 -1.69 10.13
N GLN A 193 -2.67 -3.01 10.31
CA GLN A 193 -2.11 -4.03 9.43
C GLN A 193 -0.60 -3.88 9.16
N GLY A 194 0.18 -3.45 10.19
CA GLY A 194 1.64 -3.37 10.11
C GLY A 194 2.16 -2.42 9.05
N LEU A 195 2.90 -2.94 8.06
CA LEU A 195 3.49 -2.15 6.98
C LEU A 195 2.48 -1.65 5.92
N LEU A 196 1.23 -2.10 5.96
CA LEU A 196 0.22 -1.67 4.97
C LEU A 196 -0.22 -0.22 5.22
N ARG A 197 -0.39 0.18 6.49
CA ARG A 197 -0.80 1.54 6.84
C ARG A 197 -0.03 2.04 8.06
N GLY A 198 1.12 2.66 7.81
CA GLY A 198 2.04 3.18 8.82
C GLY A 198 2.16 4.70 8.80
N ARG A 199 2.81 5.26 9.84
CA ARG A 199 3.11 6.70 9.97
C ARG A 199 4.43 7.10 9.33
N GLU A 200 5.39 6.19 9.29
CA GLU A 200 6.66 6.33 8.59
C GLU A 200 6.84 5.11 7.68
N PHE A 201 7.07 5.34 6.40
CA PHE A 201 7.20 4.27 5.40
C PHE A 201 8.08 4.72 4.23
N VAL A 202 8.58 3.77 3.45
CA VAL A 202 9.35 4.04 2.23
C VAL A 202 8.43 3.96 1.02
N MET A 203 8.53 4.99 0.17
CA MET A 203 7.79 5.08 -1.09
C MET A 203 8.74 5.45 -2.22
N LYS A 204 8.57 4.86 -3.40
CA LYS A 204 9.07 5.38 -4.65
C LYS A 204 8.04 6.34 -5.20
N ASP A 205 8.46 7.54 -5.49
CA ASP A 205 7.70 8.54 -6.22
C ASP A 205 8.47 8.99 -7.46
N LEU A 206 7.81 8.94 -8.62
CA LEU A 206 8.28 9.44 -9.89
C LEU A 206 7.45 10.66 -10.27
N TYR A 207 8.12 11.72 -10.68
CA TYR A 207 7.53 12.95 -11.18
C TYR A 207 7.88 13.15 -12.64
N THR A 208 6.88 13.44 -13.47
CA THR A 208 7.05 13.66 -14.91
C THR A 208 6.63 15.07 -15.27
N PHE A 209 7.35 15.67 -16.22
CA PHE A 209 7.17 17.04 -16.66
C PHE A 209 7.20 17.08 -18.18
N ASP A 210 6.11 17.52 -18.79
CA ASP A 210 5.92 17.55 -20.23
C ASP A 210 5.40 18.91 -20.68
N THR A 211 5.73 19.34 -21.91
CA THR A 211 5.35 20.66 -22.41
C THR A 211 3.86 20.76 -22.71
N THR A 212 3.25 19.67 -23.17
CA THR A 212 1.85 19.65 -23.63
C THR A 212 1.09 18.51 -23.00
N GLU A 213 -0.23 18.66 -22.89
CA GLU A 213 -1.14 17.64 -22.40
C GLU A 213 -1.04 16.29 -23.18
N PRO A 214 -1.01 16.28 -24.54
CA PRO A 214 -0.81 15.03 -25.28
C PRO A 214 0.49 14.31 -24.94
N GLN A 215 1.62 15.04 -24.83
CA GLN A 215 2.91 14.47 -24.43
C GLN A 215 2.86 13.89 -23.00
N ALA A 216 2.21 14.59 -22.08
CA ALA A 216 2.03 14.11 -20.72
C ALA A 216 1.21 12.81 -20.67
N ARG A 217 0.22 12.64 -21.54
CA ARG A 217 -0.55 11.39 -21.67
C ARG A 217 0.28 10.25 -22.25
N GLU A 218 1.13 10.52 -23.23
CA GLU A 218 2.08 9.53 -23.76
C GLU A 218 3.07 9.09 -22.67
N THR A 219 3.61 10.05 -21.92
CA THR A 219 4.49 9.76 -20.76
C THR A 219 3.75 8.96 -19.69
N TYR A 220 2.50 9.31 -19.37
CA TYR A 220 1.66 8.59 -18.43
C TYR A 220 1.49 7.12 -18.82
N GLU A 221 1.18 6.86 -20.10
CA GLU A 221 1.01 5.49 -20.59
C GLU A 221 2.33 4.70 -20.57
N ALA A 222 3.46 5.34 -20.91
CA ALA A 222 4.78 4.71 -20.77
C ALA A 222 5.10 4.33 -19.31
N VAL A 223 4.74 5.18 -18.34
CA VAL A 223 4.87 4.87 -16.92
C VAL A 223 3.96 3.72 -16.52
N ARG A 224 2.70 3.70 -16.98
CA ARG A 224 1.75 2.62 -16.72
C ARG A 224 2.31 1.28 -17.19
N GLN A 225 2.89 1.23 -18.39
CA GLN A 225 3.55 0.03 -18.92
C GLN A 225 4.75 -0.41 -18.09
N ALA A 226 5.56 0.53 -17.60
CA ALA A 226 6.69 0.20 -16.71
C ALA A 226 6.24 -0.37 -15.36
N TYR A 227 5.11 0.09 -14.82
CA TYR A 227 4.51 -0.49 -13.60
C TYR A 227 4.00 -1.90 -13.84
N VAL A 228 3.33 -2.12 -14.97
CA VAL A 228 2.90 -3.47 -15.37
C VAL A 228 4.11 -4.40 -15.51
N ALA A 229 5.20 -3.94 -16.15
CA ALA A 229 6.43 -4.73 -16.30
C ALA A 229 7.08 -5.02 -14.93
N PHE A 230 7.12 -4.05 -14.03
CA PHE A 230 7.60 -4.24 -12.64
C PHE A 230 6.80 -5.32 -11.91
N LEU A 231 5.46 -5.27 -11.97
CA LEU A 231 4.59 -6.25 -11.32
C LEU A 231 4.70 -7.63 -11.97
N THR A 232 4.89 -7.68 -13.28
CA THR A 232 5.13 -8.93 -14.02
C THR A 232 6.44 -9.59 -13.58
N ASP A 233 7.50 -8.80 -13.35
CA ASP A 233 8.77 -9.31 -12.83
C ASP A 233 8.67 -9.89 -11.41
N LEU A 234 7.68 -9.45 -10.61
CA LEU A 234 7.37 -10.05 -9.31
C LEU A 234 6.68 -11.41 -9.44
N ARG A 235 6.09 -11.72 -10.60
CA ARG A 235 5.35 -12.97 -10.87
C ARG A 235 4.23 -13.24 -9.87
N LEU A 236 3.50 -12.20 -9.51
CA LEU A 236 2.34 -12.28 -8.65
C LEU A 236 1.11 -11.77 -9.42
N PRO A 237 -0.07 -12.34 -9.19
CA PRO A 237 -1.30 -11.82 -9.79
C PRO A 237 -1.57 -10.41 -9.25
N TYR A 238 -1.86 -9.49 -10.15
CA TYR A 238 -2.18 -8.10 -9.82
C TYR A 238 -3.42 -7.63 -10.58
N LEU A 239 -4.04 -6.58 -10.06
CA LEU A 239 -5.17 -5.89 -10.67
C LEU A 239 -4.75 -4.44 -10.96
N VAL A 240 -5.21 -3.90 -12.08
CA VAL A 240 -5.07 -2.48 -12.42
C VAL A 240 -6.47 -1.91 -12.58
N ALA A 241 -6.81 -0.91 -11.79
CA ALA A 241 -8.13 -0.31 -11.77
C ALA A 241 -8.06 1.19 -12.03
N ASN A 242 -9.05 1.72 -12.73
CA ASN A 242 -9.28 3.16 -12.75
C ASN A 242 -9.66 3.61 -11.34
N ALA A 243 -9.12 4.74 -10.90
CA ALA A 243 -9.29 5.23 -9.54
C ALA A 243 -9.56 6.73 -9.51
N ASP A 244 -10.07 7.23 -8.37
CA ASP A 244 -10.18 8.65 -8.14
C ASP A 244 -8.81 9.26 -7.82
N SER A 245 -8.58 10.48 -8.31
CA SER A 245 -7.32 11.21 -8.04
C SER A 245 -7.30 11.87 -6.66
N GLY A 246 -8.41 11.96 -5.97
CA GLY A 246 -8.58 12.50 -4.62
C GLY A 246 -7.88 13.84 -4.42
N ASN A 247 -7.23 13.99 -3.26
CA ASN A 247 -6.51 15.20 -2.88
C ASN A 247 -5.27 15.53 -3.76
N MET A 248 -4.79 14.56 -4.55
CA MET A 248 -3.67 14.78 -5.48
C MET A 248 -4.13 15.65 -6.65
N GLY A 249 -5.40 15.54 -7.06
CA GLY A 249 -5.97 16.23 -8.19
C GLY A 249 -5.61 15.59 -9.53
N GLY A 250 -6.19 16.14 -10.61
CA GLY A 250 -6.09 15.54 -11.94
C GLY A 250 -7.38 14.85 -12.35
N LYS A 251 -7.42 14.31 -13.58
CA LYS A 251 -8.64 13.68 -14.14
C LYS A 251 -8.43 12.23 -14.58
N LEU A 252 -7.23 11.70 -14.41
CA LEU A 252 -6.87 10.36 -14.85
C LEU A 252 -5.92 9.75 -13.82
N SER A 253 -6.32 8.64 -13.23
CA SER A 253 -5.46 7.86 -12.37
C SER A 253 -5.76 6.37 -12.47
N HIS A 254 -4.73 5.55 -12.17
CA HIS A 254 -4.85 4.10 -12.06
C HIS A 254 -4.15 3.61 -10.80
N GLU A 255 -4.82 2.74 -10.11
CA GLU A 255 -4.28 2.00 -8.97
C GLU A 255 -3.85 0.60 -9.37
N TYR A 256 -2.84 0.10 -8.66
CA TYR A 256 -2.29 -1.23 -8.81
C TYR A 256 -2.48 -1.97 -7.49
N HIS A 257 -3.06 -3.18 -7.56
CA HIS A 257 -3.47 -3.91 -6.37
C HIS A 257 -3.01 -5.36 -6.40
N PHE A 258 -2.81 -5.92 -5.20
CA PHE A 258 -2.85 -7.37 -5.01
C PHE A 258 -4.19 -7.77 -4.40
N ALA A 259 -4.80 -8.82 -4.95
CA ALA A 259 -6.00 -9.41 -4.39
C ALA A 259 -5.73 -9.91 -2.97
N SER A 260 -6.56 -9.52 -2.01
CA SER A 260 -6.38 -9.87 -0.60
C SER A 260 -7.69 -9.69 0.16
N ASP A 261 -8.16 -10.73 0.84
CA ASP A 261 -9.37 -10.67 1.68
C ASP A 261 -9.23 -9.66 2.85
N ARG A 262 -8.01 -9.18 3.12
CA ARG A 262 -7.69 -8.14 4.09
C ARG A 262 -7.44 -6.78 3.45
N GLY A 263 -7.67 -6.66 2.13
CA GLY A 263 -7.57 -5.40 1.41
C GLY A 263 -8.58 -4.38 1.92
N GLU A 264 -8.22 -3.12 1.83
CA GLU A 264 -9.10 -2.01 2.23
C GLU A 264 -9.99 -1.54 1.09
N ASP A 265 -9.60 -1.87 -0.16
CA ASP A 265 -10.27 -1.43 -1.37
C ASP A 265 -11.10 -2.56 -1.97
N THR A 266 -12.21 -2.20 -2.61
CA THR A 266 -13.02 -3.11 -3.42
C THR A 266 -12.79 -2.79 -4.89
N ILE A 267 -12.22 -3.74 -5.63
CA ILE A 267 -12.04 -3.61 -7.08
C ILE A 267 -13.16 -4.35 -7.79
N ILE A 268 -13.80 -3.63 -8.72
CA ILE A 268 -14.90 -4.12 -9.54
C ILE A 268 -14.34 -4.39 -10.93
N GLY A 269 -14.26 -5.65 -11.31
CA GLY A 269 -13.79 -6.08 -12.63
C GLY A 269 -14.88 -6.77 -13.44
N CYS A 270 -14.73 -6.81 -14.75
CA CYS A 270 -15.59 -7.59 -15.65
C CYS A 270 -14.94 -8.94 -15.97
N ASP A 271 -15.73 -10.00 -16.05
CA ASP A 271 -15.25 -11.34 -16.42
C ASP A 271 -15.01 -11.52 -17.94
N THR A 272 -15.41 -10.56 -18.76
CA THR A 272 -15.41 -10.67 -20.24
C THR A 272 -14.59 -9.58 -20.93
N CYS A 273 -14.49 -8.36 -20.36
CA CYS A 273 -13.73 -7.25 -20.95
C CYS A 273 -12.75 -6.64 -19.94
N ASP A 274 -11.96 -5.65 -20.39
CA ASP A 274 -10.93 -4.98 -19.58
C ASP A 274 -11.49 -3.94 -18.59
N TYR A 275 -12.82 -3.91 -18.38
CA TYR A 275 -13.41 -3.00 -17.39
C TYR A 275 -12.91 -3.36 -16.00
N SER A 276 -12.23 -2.41 -15.37
CA SER A 276 -11.74 -2.55 -13.99
C SER A 276 -11.70 -1.17 -13.32
N VAL A 277 -12.33 -1.03 -12.17
CA VAL A 277 -12.51 0.23 -11.48
C VAL A 277 -12.50 0.01 -9.97
N ASN A 278 -11.96 0.99 -9.21
CA ASN A 278 -12.18 1.04 -7.76
C ASN A 278 -13.65 1.37 -7.48
N GLU A 279 -14.24 0.78 -6.44
CA GLU A 279 -15.64 1.01 -6.04
C GLU A 279 -16.00 2.49 -5.95
N GLU A 280 -15.04 3.35 -5.62
CA GLU A 280 -15.20 4.80 -5.53
C GLU A 280 -15.64 5.45 -6.85
N LEU A 281 -15.20 4.91 -7.99
CA LEU A 281 -15.54 5.40 -9.33
C LEU A 281 -16.67 4.62 -10.02
N PHE A 282 -17.22 3.62 -9.34
CA PHE A 282 -18.27 2.82 -9.94
C PHE A 282 -19.54 3.64 -10.15
N ILE A 283 -20.03 3.67 -11.38
CA ILE A 283 -21.33 4.23 -11.75
C ILE A 283 -22.23 3.07 -12.17
N ALA A 284 -23.29 2.84 -11.41
CA ALA A 284 -24.26 1.80 -11.73
C ALA A 284 -24.87 2.04 -13.12
N PRO A 285 -25.18 1.00 -13.92
CA PRO A 285 -25.85 1.19 -15.21
C PRO A 285 -27.27 1.76 -15.00
N LEU A 286 -27.70 2.58 -15.97
CA LEU A 286 -29.02 3.20 -16.01
C LEU A 286 -30.18 2.22 -16.30
N ASP A 287 -29.91 0.92 -16.37
CA ASP A 287 -30.95 -0.04 -16.68
C ASP A 287 -32.12 0.13 -15.72
N LYS A 288 -33.25 0.52 -16.32
CA LYS A 288 -34.48 0.79 -15.59
C LYS A 288 -34.86 -0.43 -14.76
N ALA A 289 -34.98 -0.24 -13.45
CA ALA A 289 -35.68 -1.21 -12.64
C ALA A 289 -37.03 -1.50 -13.32
N PRO A 290 -37.46 -2.77 -13.45
CA PRO A 290 -38.76 -3.07 -14.06
C PRO A 290 -39.82 -2.29 -13.33
N SER A 291 -40.53 -1.41 -14.06
CA SER A 291 -41.59 -0.60 -13.50
C SER A 291 -42.64 -1.52 -12.88
N PRO A 292 -42.92 -1.43 -11.60
CA PRO A 292 -43.97 -2.26 -11.02
C PRO A 292 -45.33 -1.76 -11.51
N PRO A 293 -46.35 -2.62 -11.51
CA PRO A 293 -47.67 -2.24 -11.93
C PRO A 293 -48.22 -1.13 -11.04
N VAL A 294 -48.70 -0.06 -11.67
CA VAL A 294 -49.39 1.07 -11.04
C VAL A 294 -50.60 0.52 -10.31
N ALA A 295 -50.60 0.59 -8.97
CA ALA A 295 -51.81 0.41 -8.18
C ALA A 295 -52.41 1.80 -7.90
N ASP A 296 -53.60 2.04 -8.42
CA ASP A 296 -54.39 3.21 -8.08
C ASP A 296 -54.70 3.25 -6.57
N ASP A 297 -54.65 4.47 -6.04
CA ASP A 297 -55.13 4.95 -4.75
C ASP A 297 -54.18 5.06 -3.57
N ALA A 298 -54.02 6.33 -3.15
CA ALA A 298 -53.58 6.95 -1.91
C ALA A 298 -52.09 7.44 -1.89
N PRO A 299 -51.85 8.64 -1.34
CA PRO A 299 -50.52 9.22 -1.13
C PRO A 299 -49.86 8.58 0.09
N SER A 300 -49.42 7.33 -0.05
CA SER A 300 -48.56 6.68 0.94
C SER A 300 -47.12 6.84 0.49
N MET A 301 -46.19 6.94 1.45
CA MET A 301 -44.76 6.82 1.21
C MET A 301 -44.51 5.76 0.10
N PRO A 302 -43.71 6.07 -0.91
CA PRO A 302 -43.48 5.10 -1.98
C PRO A 302 -42.89 3.82 -1.38
N THR A 303 -43.70 2.76 -1.34
CA THR A 303 -43.32 1.44 -0.82
C THR A 303 -42.15 0.80 -1.62
N LYS A 304 -41.55 1.56 -2.55
CA LYS A 304 -40.61 1.09 -3.58
C LYS A 304 -39.32 1.89 -3.65
N ALA A 305 -39.07 2.81 -2.71
CA ALA A 305 -37.80 3.51 -2.56
C ALA A 305 -37.17 3.18 -1.20
N GLY A 306 -35.88 2.90 -1.21
CA GLY A 306 -35.05 2.91 -0.03
C GLY A 306 -34.62 4.33 0.29
N PHE A 307 -34.41 4.62 1.57
CA PHE A 307 -33.94 5.93 2.04
C PHE A 307 -32.65 5.78 2.81
N PHE A 308 -31.73 6.70 2.54
CA PHE A 308 -30.53 6.92 3.32
C PHE A 308 -30.53 8.34 3.86
N PHE A 309 -30.20 8.50 5.12
CA PHE A 309 -30.24 9.78 5.81
C PHE A 309 -28.82 10.24 6.16
N ALA A 310 -28.53 11.50 5.95
CA ALA A 310 -27.25 12.07 6.35
C ALA A 310 -27.44 13.49 6.88
N VAL A 311 -26.54 13.91 7.75
CA VAL A 311 -26.49 15.27 8.29
C VAL A 311 -25.13 15.89 7.95
N SER A 312 -25.10 17.20 7.71
CA SER A 312 -23.84 17.91 7.50
C SER A 312 -23.03 18.01 8.80
N LYS A 313 -21.71 18.16 8.67
CA LYS A 313 -20.78 18.32 9.83
C LYS A 313 -21.14 19.51 10.72
N ASP A 314 -21.68 20.58 10.14
CA ASP A 314 -22.16 21.77 10.87
C ASP A 314 -23.59 21.62 11.43
N ARG A 315 -24.22 20.46 11.26
CA ARG A 315 -25.58 20.14 11.71
C ARG A 315 -26.70 21.01 11.10
N ARG A 316 -26.41 21.81 10.09
CA ARG A 316 -27.40 22.74 9.48
C ARG A 316 -28.19 22.12 8.34
N LYS A 317 -27.66 21.12 7.68
CA LYS A 317 -28.24 20.49 6.50
C LYS A 317 -28.58 19.03 6.80
N LEU A 318 -29.80 18.62 6.48
CA LEU A 318 -30.28 17.24 6.53
C LEU A 318 -30.49 16.75 5.11
N LEU A 319 -29.90 15.64 4.76
CA LEU A 319 -30.06 15.03 3.45
C LEU A 319 -30.86 13.74 3.55
N TRP A 320 -31.86 13.61 2.71
CA TRP A 320 -32.56 12.37 2.42
C TRP A 320 -32.17 11.96 1.00
N ALA A 321 -31.57 10.80 0.86
CA ALA A 321 -31.22 10.25 -0.44
C ALA A 321 -32.06 9.02 -0.70
N THR A 322 -32.59 8.89 -1.91
CA THR A 322 -33.43 7.75 -2.31
C THR A 322 -32.68 6.84 -3.25
N GLN A 323 -33.00 5.56 -3.22
CA GLN A 323 -32.52 4.55 -4.17
C GLN A 323 -33.65 3.56 -4.47
N PRO A 324 -33.58 2.75 -5.55
CA PRO A 324 -34.55 1.69 -5.78
C PRO A 324 -34.70 0.76 -4.58
N ALA A 325 -35.93 0.35 -4.26
CA ALA A 325 -36.23 -0.42 -3.05
C ALA A 325 -35.48 -1.75 -2.95
N GLN A 326 -35.13 -2.35 -4.07
CA GLN A 326 -34.34 -3.58 -4.14
C GLN A 326 -32.89 -3.37 -3.68
N ASP A 327 -32.42 -2.12 -3.64
CA ASP A 327 -31.03 -1.74 -3.34
C ASP A 327 -30.88 -1.11 -1.95
N VAL A 328 -31.89 -1.21 -1.08
CA VAL A 328 -32.00 -0.48 0.22
C VAL A 328 -30.75 -0.57 1.09
N PHE A 329 -29.95 -1.65 1.01
CA PHE A 329 -28.79 -1.84 1.87
C PHE A 329 -27.44 -1.65 1.16
N ASP A 330 -27.45 -1.33 -0.13
CA ASP A 330 -26.24 -1.23 -0.96
C ASP A 330 -26.00 0.22 -1.39
N PHE A 331 -26.06 1.14 -0.44
CA PHE A 331 -25.95 2.57 -0.71
C PHE A 331 -24.50 2.99 -0.94
N ASN A 332 -24.25 3.70 -2.05
CA ASN A 332 -22.92 4.23 -2.37
C ASN A 332 -22.68 5.58 -1.69
N ILE A 333 -22.08 5.54 -0.50
CA ILE A 333 -21.77 6.74 0.31
C ILE A 333 -20.75 7.63 -0.41
N GLN A 334 -19.86 7.07 -1.24
CA GLN A 334 -18.86 7.84 -1.96
C GLN A 334 -19.51 8.70 -3.07
N ALA A 335 -20.40 8.10 -3.86
CA ALA A 335 -21.20 8.85 -4.83
C ALA A 335 -22.01 9.99 -4.15
N LEU A 336 -22.49 9.73 -2.93
CA LEU A 336 -23.18 10.75 -2.15
C LEU A 336 -22.25 11.88 -1.71
N LYS A 337 -21.01 11.59 -1.30
CA LYS A 337 -20.01 12.60 -0.91
C LYS A 337 -19.60 13.50 -2.06
N GLU A 338 -19.54 13.00 -3.28
CA GLU A 338 -19.27 13.83 -4.47
C GLU A 338 -20.34 14.89 -4.69
N ILE A 339 -21.60 14.50 -4.46
CA ILE A 339 -22.75 15.41 -4.60
C ILE A 339 -22.91 16.32 -3.39
N PHE A 340 -22.64 15.80 -2.19
CA PHE A 340 -22.83 16.47 -0.93
C PHE A 340 -21.61 16.33 0.00
N PRO A 341 -20.49 17.05 -0.28
CA PRO A 341 -19.20 16.88 0.40
C PRO A 341 -19.21 17.15 1.92
N GLU A 342 -20.25 17.86 2.39
CA GLU A 342 -20.35 18.33 3.77
C GLU A 342 -20.89 17.26 4.74
N ILE A 343 -21.29 16.08 4.25
CA ILE A 343 -21.92 15.06 5.10
C ILE A 343 -20.99 14.57 6.21
N ASP A 344 -21.60 14.29 7.36
CA ASP A 344 -20.95 13.61 8.47
C ASP A 344 -21.17 12.09 8.34
N THR A 345 -20.12 11.39 7.99
CA THR A 345 -20.12 9.93 7.80
C THR A 345 -19.92 9.13 9.09
N THR A 346 -19.93 9.78 10.25
CA THR A 346 -19.89 9.09 11.54
C THR A 346 -21.23 8.47 11.91
N PHE A 347 -22.32 8.90 11.25
CA PHE A 347 -23.66 8.35 11.44
C PHE A 347 -23.95 7.23 10.46
N ASP A 348 -24.61 6.19 10.96
CA ASP A 348 -25.24 5.19 10.09
C ASP A 348 -26.48 5.81 9.43
N GLY A 349 -26.40 5.99 8.11
CA GLY A 349 -27.50 6.60 7.35
C GLY A 349 -28.77 5.74 7.27
N SER A 350 -28.77 4.51 7.76
CA SER A 350 -29.97 3.68 7.94
C SER A 350 -30.69 4.01 9.26
N ASP A 351 -30.01 4.61 10.23
CA ASP A 351 -30.59 5.05 11.51
C ASP A 351 -31.14 6.48 11.41
N TYR A 352 -32.36 6.59 10.88
CA TYR A 352 -33.10 7.86 10.79
C TYR A 352 -33.13 8.64 12.11
N LYS A 353 -33.33 7.93 13.23
CA LYS A 353 -33.48 8.60 14.53
C LYS A 353 -32.16 9.25 14.97
N ALA A 354 -31.05 8.56 14.89
CA ALA A 354 -29.74 9.10 15.28
C ALA A 354 -29.37 10.33 14.42
N VAL A 355 -29.63 10.27 13.11
CA VAL A 355 -29.37 11.38 12.18
C VAL A 355 -30.26 12.57 12.48
N MET A 356 -31.57 12.35 12.75
CA MET A 356 -32.52 13.41 13.09
C MET A 356 -32.19 14.05 14.44
N ASP A 357 -31.91 13.27 15.47
CA ASP A 357 -31.51 13.77 16.79
C ASP A 357 -30.26 14.64 16.70
N ALA A 358 -29.27 14.25 15.91
CA ALA A 358 -28.05 15.04 15.66
C ALA A 358 -28.35 16.36 14.92
N TRP A 359 -29.27 16.34 13.96
CA TRP A 359 -29.65 17.53 13.19
C TRP A 359 -30.48 18.52 14.05
N ILE A 360 -31.40 18.01 14.87
CA ILE A 360 -32.25 18.82 15.76
C ILE A 360 -31.43 19.43 16.89
N SER A 361 -30.56 18.66 17.57
CA SER A 361 -29.70 19.15 18.65
C SER A 361 -28.81 20.33 18.24
N GLY A 362 -28.29 20.30 17.00
CA GLY A 362 -27.56 21.43 16.46
C GLY A 362 -28.38 22.72 16.29
N ALA A 363 -29.73 22.65 16.25
CA ALA A 363 -30.61 23.81 16.11
C ALA A 363 -30.74 24.64 17.39
N GLU A 364 -30.46 24.06 18.54
CA GLU A 364 -30.53 24.76 19.83
C GLU A 364 -29.41 25.79 20.04
N GLU A 365 -28.29 25.62 19.32
CA GLU A 365 -27.10 26.44 19.55
C GLU A 365 -27.09 27.77 18.81
N ASP A 366 -27.77 27.91 17.66
CA ASP A 366 -27.61 29.11 16.81
C ASP A 366 -28.93 29.81 16.35
N GLY A 367 -30.08 29.16 16.45
CA GLY A 367 -31.39 29.73 16.04
C GLY A 367 -31.53 30.00 14.52
N GLU A 368 -30.60 29.55 13.71
CA GLU A 368 -30.58 29.79 12.27
C GLU A 368 -31.48 28.82 11.50
N PRO A 369 -32.02 29.21 10.33
CA PRO A 369 -32.86 28.35 9.51
C PRO A 369 -32.10 27.08 9.07
N ARG A 370 -32.82 25.97 9.14
CA ARG A 370 -32.32 24.65 8.76
C ARG A 370 -32.81 24.29 7.37
N THR A 371 -31.94 23.64 6.59
CA THR A 371 -32.29 23.18 5.25
C THR A 371 -32.28 21.66 5.19
N ARG A 372 -33.31 21.09 4.63
CA ARG A 372 -33.37 19.68 4.28
C ARG A 372 -33.34 19.52 2.76
N TYR A 373 -32.54 18.56 2.32
CA TYR A 373 -32.35 18.22 0.93
C TYR A 373 -32.93 16.85 0.65
N LEU A 374 -33.58 16.71 -0.49
CA LEU A 374 -33.98 15.43 -1.05
C LEU A 374 -33.16 15.18 -2.32
N LEU A 375 -32.36 14.13 -2.33
CA LEU A 375 -31.61 13.65 -3.48
C LEU A 375 -32.27 12.39 -4.02
N VAL A 376 -32.60 12.38 -5.30
CA VAL A 376 -33.36 11.30 -5.93
C VAL A 376 -32.44 10.54 -6.90
N ASP A 377 -32.30 9.23 -6.68
CA ASP A 377 -31.64 8.35 -7.65
C ASP A 377 -32.39 8.39 -8.98
N ALA A 378 -31.65 8.54 -10.08
CA ALA A 378 -32.22 8.73 -11.43
C ALA A 378 -33.14 7.56 -11.89
N ARG A 379 -33.04 6.40 -11.25
CA ARG A 379 -33.89 5.23 -11.51
C ARG A 379 -35.22 5.24 -10.77
N ASN A 380 -35.41 6.17 -9.84
CA ASN A 380 -36.66 6.32 -9.08
C ASN A 380 -37.65 7.20 -9.84
N GLU A 381 -38.48 6.60 -10.67
CA GLU A 381 -39.58 7.27 -11.38
C GLU A 381 -40.87 7.30 -10.53
N GLY A 382 -41.74 8.28 -10.75
CA GLY A 382 -43.08 8.31 -10.16
C GLY A 382 -43.17 8.83 -8.72
N MET A 383 -42.21 9.65 -8.30
CA MET A 383 -42.16 10.22 -6.95
C MET A 383 -42.76 11.65 -6.85
N GLU A 384 -43.44 12.15 -7.87
CA GLU A 384 -43.90 13.55 -7.94
C GLU A 384 -44.84 13.93 -6.78
N GLY A 385 -45.77 13.06 -6.40
CA GLY A 385 -46.65 13.28 -5.27
C GLY A 385 -45.93 13.35 -3.91
N PHE A 386 -44.83 12.57 -3.76
CA PHE A 386 -43.97 12.65 -2.58
C PHE A 386 -43.18 13.97 -2.59
N PHE A 387 -42.77 14.48 -3.71
CA PHE A 387 -42.03 15.74 -3.84
C PHE A 387 -42.89 16.93 -3.43
N GLU A 388 -44.17 16.96 -3.80
CA GLU A 388 -45.11 18.01 -3.39
C GLU A 388 -45.31 18.00 -1.86
N GLN A 389 -45.54 16.84 -1.29
CA GLN A 389 -45.67 16.69 0.16
C GLN A 389 -44.37 17.08 0.89
N TRP A 390 -43.21 16.69 0.35
CA TRP A 390 -41.91 17.08 0.89
C TRP A 390 -41.73 18.59 0.93
N ARG A 391 -42.07 19.31 -0.13
CA ARG A 391 -41.95 20.77 -0.20
C ARG A 391 -42.92 21.49 0.71
N SER A 392 -44.07 20.93 1.05
CA SER A 392 -45.10 21.55 1.84
C SER A 392 -44.77 21.65 3.33
N VAL A 393 -43.77 20.90 3.81
CA VAL A 393 -43.35 20.92 5.23
C VAL A 393 -42.42 22.11 5.47
N THR A 394 -42.84 23.05 6.28
CA THR A 394 -42.12 24.30 6.64
C THR A 394 -41.53 24.29 8.04
N SER A 395 -41.96 23.35 8.90
CA SER A 395 -41.40 23.14 10.23
C SER A 395 -41.38 21.66 10.59
N LEU A 396 -40.47 21.28 11.48
CA LEU A 396 -40.37 19.93 12.05
C LEU A 396 -40.36 20.00 13.57
N PRO A 397 -40.86 18.95 14.27
CA PRO A 397 -40.81 18.90 15.72
C PRO A 397 -39.38 18.99 16.22
N GLY A 398 -39.09 19.96 17.07
CA GLY A 398 -37.83 20.13 17.78
C GLY A 398 -37.89 19.62 19.21
N PRO A 399 -36.81 19.77 19.98
CA PRO A 399 -36.75 19.42 21.39
C PRO A 399 -37.79 20.23 22.20
N GLU A 400 -38.24 19.67 23.30
CA GLU A 400 -39.21 20.31 24.23
C GLU A 400 -40.53 20.76 23.59
N GLY A 401 -40.87 20.27 22.39
CA GLY A 401 -42.12 20.60 21.70
C GLY A 401 -42.10 21.90 20.90
N ASN A 402 -40.92 22.52 20.73
CA ASN A 402 -40.73 23.66 19.84
C ASN A 402 -40.71 23.19 18.37
N GLU A 403 -41.20 24.05 17.47
CA GLU A 403 -41.08 23.81 16.03
C GLU A 403 -39.79 24.42 15.48
N VAL A 404 -39.02 23.63 14.75
CA VAL A 404 -37.81 24.08 14.03
C VAL A 404 -38.21 24.46 12.61
N PRO A 405 -38.08 25.75 12.21
CA PRO A 405 -38.35 26.16 10.83
C PRO A 405 -37.38 25.48 9.88
N VAL A 406 -37.90 24.93 8.76
CA VAL A 406 -37.10 24.24 7.75
C VAL A 406 -37.40 24.76 6.36
N SER A 407 -36.35 24.95 5.57
CA SER A 407 -36.46 25.05 4.11
C SER A 407 -36.31 23.68 3.48
N SER A 408 -37.00 23.43 2.39
CA SER A 408 -36.98 22.13 1.70
C SER A 408 -36.54 22.31 0.26
N GLU A 409 -35.49 21.62 -0.14
CA GLU A 409 -34.92 21.67 -1.49
C GLU A 409 -34.80 20.25 -2.06
N ILE A 410 -35.22 20.10 -3.32
CA ILE A 410 -35.08 18.86 -4.06
C ILE A 410 -33.91 19.04 -5.03
N LEU A 411 -32.91 18.21 -4.87
CA LEU A 411 -31.76 18.18 -5.78
C LEU A 411 -32.14 17.44 -7.06
N PRO A 412 -31.59 17.87 -8.20
CA PRO A 412 -31.88 17.21 -9.48
C PRO A 412 -31.35 15.77 -9.50
N SER A 413 -32.07 14.89 -10.20
CA SER A 413 -31.61 13.51 -10.44
C SER A 413 -30.51 13.40 -11.51
N GLU A 414 -30.10 14.52 -12.08
CA GLU A 414 -28.98 14.66 -12.99
C GLU A 414 -28.15 15.89 -12.58
N ILE A 415 -26.85 15.71 -12.38
CA ILE A 415 -25.90 16.75 -11.98
C ILE A 415 -24.76 16.77 -13.01
N ASP A 416 -24.47 17.94 -13.58
CA ASP A 416 -23.45 18.14 -14.62
C ASP A 416 -23.58 17.19 -15.83
N GLY A 417 -24.83 16.87 -16.23
CA GLY A 417 -25.12 15.97 -17.34
C GLY A 417 -24.92 14.49 -17.03
N LYS A 418 -24.76 14.14 -15.76
CA LYS A 418 -24.63 12.75 -15.29
C LYS A 418 -25.83 12.39 -14.40
N PRO A 419 -26.43 11.21 -14.58
CA PRO A 419 -27.48 10.73 -13.70
C PRO A 419 -26.94 10.47 -12.29
N VAL A 420 -27.74 10.79 -11.29
CA VAL A 420 -27.46 10.48 -9.89
C VAL A 420 -27.78 9.01 -9.64
N LEU A 421 -26.77 8.20 -9.38
CA LEU A 421 -26.87 6.76 -9.12
C LEU A 421 -26.23 6.44 -7.77
N LEU A 422 -27.03 5.98 -6.82
CA LEU A 422 -26.64 5.87 -5.41
C LEU A 422 -26.48 4.43 -4.91
N THR A 423 -26.35 3.46 -5.81
CA THR A 423 -26.18 2.04 -5.46
C THR A 423 -24.76 1.56 -5.67
N LYS A 424 -24.31 0.66 -4.81
CA LYS A 424 -23.06 -0.07 -4.99
C LYS A 424 -23.18 -1.14 -6.06
N ALA A 425 -22.03 -1.52 -6.64
CA ALA A 425 -21.96 -2.72 -7.48
C ALA A 425 -22.21 -3.98 -6.67
N ARG A 426 -22.80 -4.98 -7.31
CA ARG A 426 -22.96 -6.33 -6.79
C ARG A 426 -22.24 -7.33 -7.65
N ASP A 427 -21.84 -8.43 -7.02
CA ASP A 427 -21.30 -9.56 -7.76
C ASP A 427 -22.36 -10.09 -8.75
N SER A 428 -21.93 -10.33 -9.98
CA SER A 428 -22.78 -10.76 -11.09
C SER A 428 -23.70 -9.69 -11.71
N ASP A 429 -23.62 -8.42 -11.31
CA ASP A 429 -24.28 -7.33 -12.05
C ASP A 429 -23.77 -7.26 -13.50
N PRO A 430 -24.58 -6.78 -14.47
CA PRO A 430 -24.13 -6.58 -15.84
C PRO A 430 -23.00 -5.54 -15.91
N CYS A 431 -22.03 -5.79 -16.77
CA CYS A 431 -20.90 -4.87 -16.96
C CYS A 431 -21.37 -3.58 -17.68
N PRO A 432 -21.08 -2.38 -17.15
CA PRO A 432 -21.49 -1.12 -17.78
C PRO A 432 -20.72 -0.80 -19.07
N SER A 433 -19.64 -1.52 -19.35
CA SER A 433 -18.80 -1.28 -20.53
C SER A 433 -19.14 -2.19 -21.73
N CYS A 434 -19.37 -3.48 -21.52
CA CYS A 434 -19.58 -4.43 -22.60
C CYS A 434 -20.98 -5.06 -22.64
N GLU A 435 -21.83 -4.85 -21.64
CA GLU A 435 -23.20 -5.36 -21.50
C GLU A 435 -23.33 -6.90 -21.56
N GLN A 436 -22.28 -7.62 -21.91
CA GLN A 436 -22.26 -9.09 -22.05
C GLN A 436 -21.62 -9.78 -20.84
N GLY A 437 -20.64 -9.13 -20.21
CA GLY A 437 -19.92 -9.64 -19.07
C GLY A 437 -20.64 -9.35 -17.76
N LYS A 438 -20.19 -10.03 -16.71
CA LYS A 438 -20.67 -9.85 -15.34
C LYS A 438 -19.58 -9.25 -14.48
N LEU A 439 -19.99 -8.41 -13.54
CA LEU A 439 -19.08 -7.83 -12.56
C LEU A 439 -18.66 -8.87 -11.53
N LYS A 440 -17.40 -8.77 -11.12
CA LYS A 440 -16.80 -9.49 -10.01
C LYS A 440 -16.20 -8.48 -9.06
N LEU A 441 -16.59 -8.59 -7.79
CA LEU A 441 -16.07 -7.76 -6.71
C LEU A 441 -14.95 -8.51 -6.01
N GLN A 442 -13.81 -7.84 -5.82
CA GLN A 442 -12.65 -8.43 -5.16
C GLN A 442 -12.03 -7.45 -4.18
N GLN A 443 -11.88 -7.88 -2.93
CA GLN A 443 -11.09 -7.13 -1.96
C GLN A 443 -9.62 -7.11 -2.39
N ALA A 444 -8.97 -5.97 -2.26
CA ALA A 444 -7.61 -5.78 -2.73
C ALA A 444 -6.83 -4.78 -1.87
N THR A 445 -5.51 -4.91 -1.90
CA THR A 445 -4.58 -3.98 -1.24
C THR A 445 -3.87 -3.16 -2.32
N GLU A 446 -4.05 -1.85 -2.30
CA GLU A 446 -3.33 -0.91 -3.16
C GLU A 446 -1.83 -0.95 -2.85
N ILE A 447 -1.01 -1.10 -3.89
CA ILE A 447 0.46 -1.14 -3.80
C ILE A 447 1.14 -0.02 -4.57
N GLY A 448 0.43 0.63 -5.47
CA GLY A 448 0.93 1.74 -6.25
C GLY A 448 -0.19 2.50 -6.95
N HIS A 449 0.08 3.74 -7.30
CA HIS A 449 -0.86 4.64 -7.94
C HIS A 449 -0.16 5.54 -8.95
N THR A 450 -0.77 5.75 -10.10
CA THR A 450 -0.28 6.68 -11.13
C THR A 450 -1.29 7.79 -11.35
N PHE A 451 -0.84 9.05 -11.36
CA PHE A 451 -1.68 10.25 -11.50
C PHE A 451 -1.24 11.08 -12.68
N HIS A 452 -2.19 11.54 -13.48
CA HIS A 452 -2.01 12.63 -14.44
C HIS A 452 -2.50 13.92 -13.81
N LEU A 453 -1.58 14.77 -13.36
CA LEU A 453 -1.89 15.97 -12.57
C LEU A 453 -2.20 17.21 -13.43
N GLY A 454 -1.83 17.19 -14.71
CA GLY A 454 -1.93 18.37 -15.57
C GLY A 454 -1.13 19.56 -14.99
N THR A 455 -1.77 20.70 -14.85
CA THR A 455 -1.13 21.94 -14.36
C THR A 455 -1.44 22.25 -12.89
N ARG A 456 -1.95 21.28 -12.13
CA ARG A 456 -2.42 21.44 -10.74
C ARG A 456 -1.36 22.04 -9.81
N TYR A 457 -0.09 21.67 -10.00
CA TYR A 457 1.03 22.17 -9.19
C TYR A 457 1.87 23.22 -9.97
N SER A 458 2.11 22.99 -11.25
CA SER A 458 2.92 23.89 -12.06
C SER A 458 2.35 25.31 -12.14
N GLN A 459 1.02 25.45 -12.23
CA GLN A 459 0.39 26.76 -12.33
C GLN A 459 0.52 27.60 -11.05
N PRO A 460 0.13 27.15 -9.83
CA PRO A 460 0.29 27.95 -8.60
C PRO A 460 1.76 28.15 -8.20
N MET A 461 2.65 27.22 -8.59
CA MET A 461 4.07 27.30 -8.28
C MET A 461 4.90 27.95 -9.40
N GLN A 462 4.23 28.50 -10.41
CA GLN A 462 4.83 29.26 -11.51
C GLN A 462 5.89 28.48 -12.32
N LEU A 463 5.75 27.17 -12.43
CA LEU A 463 6.56 26.35 -13.33
C LEU A 463 6.05 26.53 -14.77
N GLN A 464 6.69 27.42 -15.49
CA GLN A 464 6.37 27.75 -16.88
C GLN A 464 7.62 27.70 -17.75
N VAL A 465 7.45 27.27 -18.99
CA VAL A 465 8.52 27.22 -20.00
C VAL A 465 8.12 27.99 -21.25
N LEU A 466 9.09 28.46 -22.01
CA LEU A 466 8.84 28.98 -23.35
C LEU A 466 8.61 27.82 -24.33
N ASP A 467 7.48 27.82 -25.02
CA ASP A 467 7.19 26.89 -26.12
C ASP A 467 7.95 27.23 -27.42
N ALA A 468 7.74 26.46 -28.47
CA ALA A 468 8.38 26.68 -29.78
C ALA A 468 8.03 28.03 -30.42
N ASN A 469 6.98 28.70 -29.96
CA ASN A 469 6.51 30.00 -30.43
C ASN A 469 6.89 31.14 -29.49
N ASN A 470 7.82 30.91 -28.53
CA ASN A 470 8.20 31.84 -27.47
C ASN A 470 7.03 32.27 -26.55
N LYS A 471 5.99 31.48 -26.43
CA LYS A 471 4.89 31.73 -25.51
C LYS A 471 5.15 30.97 -24.20
N GLN A 472 4.91 31.64 -23.07
CA GLN A 472 4.92 30.96 -21.76
C GLN A 472 3.74 30.00 -21.63
N VAL A 473 4.04 28.75 -21.30
CA VAL A 473 3.05 27.68 -21.05
C VAL A 473 3.37 26.99 -19.73
N SER A 474 2.35 26.67 -18.95
CA SER A 474 2.52 25.87 -17.73
C SER A 474 2.84 24.43 -18.10
N VAL A 475 3.79 23.84 -17.41
CA VAL A 475 4.24 22.46 -17.61
C VAL A 475 3.16 21.48 -17.14
N SER A 476 2.85 20.46 -17.94
CA SER A 476 1.98 19.37 -17.54
C SER A 476 2.76 18.33 -16.72
N MET A 477 2.21 17.95 -15.58
CA MET A 477 2.88 17.09 -14.60
C MET A 477 2.15 15.78 -14.41
N GLY A 478 2.90 14.74 -14.04
CA GLY A 478 2.41 13.49 -13.49
C GLY A 478 3.14 13.13 -12.20
N CYS A 479 2.47 12.38 -11.33
CA CYS A 479 3.04 11.79 -10.13
C CYS A 479 2.68 10.31 -10.06
N HIS A 480 3.66 9.46 -9.74
CA HIS A 480 3.48 8.03 -9.80
C HIS A 480 4.17 7.35 -8.62
N GLY A 481 3.39 6.82 -7.68
CA GLY A 481 3.83 6.23 -6.41
C GLY A 481 3.86 4.71 -6.40
N ILE A 482 4.82 4.11 -5.70
CA ILE A 482 4.84 2.70 -5.29
C ILE A 482 5.19 2.65 -3.81
N GLY A 483 4.35 2.03 -2.99
CA GLY A 483 4.57 1.85 -1.57
C GLY A 483 5.57 0.71 -1.31
N VAL A 484 6.87 1.00 -1.20
CA VAL A 484 7.92 -0.02 -1.01
C VAL A 484 7.71 -0.80 0.29
N SER A 485 7.47 -0.10 1.40
CA SER A 485 7.15 -0.77 2.68
C SER A 485 5.85 -1.56 2.60
N ARG A 486 4.84 -1.00 1.93
CA ARG A 486 3.53 -1.65 1.74
C ARG A 486 3.64 -2.91 0.89
N LEU A 487 4.50 -2.94 -0.15
CA LEU A 487 4.78 -4.14 -0.94
C LEU A 487 5.29 -5.29 -0.07
N ILE A 488 6.20 -5.02 0.88
CA ILE A 488 6.70 -6.07 1.80
C ILE A 488 5.54 -6.66 2.60
N GLY A 489 4.67 -5.82 3.17
CA GLY A 489 3.51 -6.27 3.94
C GLY A 489 2.48 -7.01 3.11
N ALA A 490 2.16 -6.49 1.92
CA ALA A 490 1.18 -7.09 1.02
C ALA A 490 1.63 -8.45 0.50
N ILE A 491 2.89 -8.59 0.06
CA ILE A 491 3.45 -9.86 -0.40
C ILE A 491 3.55 -10.88 0.75
N ALA A 492 3.97 -10.43 1.94
CA ALA A 492 4.00 -11.29 3.12
C ALA A 492 2.60 -11.82 3.47
N THR A 493 1.56 -11.00 3.33
CA THR A 493 0.16 -11.42 3.57
C THR A 493 -0.35 -12.35 2.47
N LEU A 494 -0.04 -12.04 1.20
CA LEU A 494 -0.50 -12.80 0.03
C LEU A 494 0.08 -14.22 -0.03
N LEU A 495 1.36 -14.37 0.32
CA LEU A 495 2.10 -15.63 0.18
C LEU A 495 2.34 -16.38 1.50
N ALA A 496 1.84 -15.87 2.63
CA ALA A 496 1.93 -16.54 3.91
C ALA A 496 1.12 -17.85 3.91
N ASP A 497 1.66 -18.88 4.56
CA ASP A 497 0.96 -20.11 4.85
C ASP A 497 1.15 -20.51 6.33
N LYS A 498 0.61 -21.67 6.72
CA LYS A 498 0.68 -22.17 8.11
C LYS A 498 2.11 -22.39 8.63
N GLU A 499 3.08 -22.58 7.75
CA GLU A 499 4.47 -22.85 8.11
C GLU A 499 5.27 -21.54 8.24
N GLY A 500 4.97 -20.51 7.41
CA GLY A 500 5.69 -19.26 7.45
C GLY A 500 5.44 -18.32 6.26
N LEU A 501 6.41 -17.42 6.02
CA LEU A 501 6.40 -16.49 4.91
C LEU A 501 6.70 -17.19 3.58
N GLY A 502 6.30 -16.57 2.49
CA GLY A 502 6.71 -16.93 1.13
C GLY A 502 7.20 -15.69 0.39
N TRP A 503 8.18 -15.83 -0.52
CA TRP A 503 8.71 -14.72 -1.29
C TRP A 503 8.82 -15.07 -2.77
N PRO A 504 8.52 -14.14 -3.68
CA PRO A 504 8.98 -14.23 -5.06
C PRO A 504 10.50 -14.25 -5.14
N MET A 505 11.05 -14.97 -6.09
CA MET A 505 12.51 -15.06 -6.29
C MET A 505 13.17 -13.68 -6.38
N ALA A 506 12.55 -12.74 -7.12
CA ALA A 506 13.08 -11.41 -7.36
C ALA A 506 13.37 -10.60 -6.10
N ILE A 507 12.66 -10.87 -4.99
CA ILE A 507 12.75 -10.08 -3.76
C ILE A 507 13.03 -10.91 -2.49
N ALA A 508 13.15 -12.22 -2.59
CA ALA A 508 13.46 -13.08 -1.46
C ALA A 508 14.74 -12.61 -0.72
N PRO A 509 14.78 -12.62 0.62
CA PRO A 509 15.96 -12.17 1.37
C PRO A 509 17.22 -12.93 0.98
N PHE A 510 17.09 -14.22 0.71
CA PHE A 510 17.99 -15.08 -0.06
C PHE A 510 17.12 -16.01 -0.90
N GLU A 511 17.56 -16.34 -2.10
CA GLU A 511 16.84 -17.23 -3.02
C GLU A 511 16.96 -18.69 -2.61
N ALA A 512 18.11 -19.07 -2.03
CA ALA A 512 18.36 -20.40 -1.52
C ALA A 512 19.04 -20.37 -0.14
N VAL A 513 18.70 -21.33 0.72
CA VAL A 513 19.43 -21.61 1.94
C VAL A 513 20.03 -23.02 1.89
N LEU A 514 21.33 -23.13 2.12
CA LEU A 514 22.04 -24.40 2.20
C LEU A 514 22.14 -24.84 3.65
N ILE A 515 21.55 -25.99 3.99
CA ILE A 515 21.48 -26.53 5.34
C ILE A 515 22.28 -27.84 5.42
N PRO A 516 23.55 -27.81 5.86
CA PRO A 516 24.33 -29.02 6.04
C PRO A 516 24.00 -29.72 7.38
N THR A 517 24.00 -31.06 7.38
CA THR A 517 24.07 -31.82 8.63
C THR A 517 25.48 -31.73 9.25
N PRO A 518 25.62 -31.91 10.57
CA PRO A 518 26.94 -31.78 11.24
C PRO A 518 28.03 -32.76 10.75
N SER A 519 27.65 -33.81 10.06
CA SER A 519 28.57 -34.83 9.53
C SER A 519 29.20 -34.48 8.19
N ILE A 520 28.76 -33.41 7.52
CA ILE A 520 29.25 -32.99 6.21
C ILE A 520 30.54 -32.18 6.36
N ASP A 521 31.53 -32.49 5.54
CA ASP A 521 32.78 -31.73 5.51
C ASP A 521 32.52 -30.27 5.10
N LYS A 522 33.16 -29.37 5.81
CA LYS A 522 33.06 -27.93 5.54
C LYS A 522 33.45 -27.55 4.13
N ALA A 523 34.49 -28.21 3.56
CA ALA A 523 34.94 -27.96 2.21
C ALA A 523 33.88 -28.35 1.16
N ASP A 524 33.14 -29.45 1.39
CA ASP A 524 32.03 -29.87 0.52
C ASP A 524 30.91 -28.83 0.55
N VAL A 525 30.56 -28.30 1.74
CA VAL A 525 29.53 -27.26 1.90
C VAL A 525 29.93 -25.97 1.16
N GLU A 526 31.19 -25.56 1.32
CA GLU A 526 31.73 -24.36 0.67
C GLU A 526 31.76 -24.51 -0.84
N SER A 527 32.16 -25.66 -1.34
CA SER A 527 32.18 -25.97 -2.77
C SER A 527 30.78 -25.91 -3.39
N LEU A 528 29.79 -26.48 -2.71
CA LEU A 528 28.39 -26.44 -3.19
C LEU A 528 27.83 -25.01 -3.13
N TYR A 529 28.12 -24.26 -2.07
CA TYR A 529 27.76 -22.85 -1.99
C TYR A 529 28.34 -22.07 -3.17
N ASP A 530 29.64 -22.22 -3.45
CA ASP A 530 30.31 -21.52 -4.55
C ASP A 530 29.70 -21.90 -5.90
N GLN A 531 29.33 -23.17 -6.11
CA GLN A 531 28.66 -23.63 -7.32
C GLN A 531 27.31 -22.93 -7.53
N ILE A 532 26.46 -22.84 -6.48
CA ILE A 532 25.13 -22.21 -6.55
C ILE A 532 25.28 -20.69 -6.70
N HIS A 533 26.17 -20.07 -5.91
CA HIS A 533 26.40 -18.63 -5.91
C HIS A 533 26.98 -18.13 -7.24
N ASN A 534 27.94 -18.86 -7.85
CA ASN A 534 28.53 -18.50 -9.15
C ASN A 534 27.52 -18.61 -10.30
N ALA A 535 26.42 -19.32 -10.11
CA ALA A 535 25.28 -19.35 -11.03
C ALA A 535 24.31 -18.16 -10.84
N ALA A 536 24.72 -17.13 -10.08
CA ALA A 536 23.97 -15.93 -9.75
C ALA A 536 22.68 -16.20 -8.93
N ILE A 537 22.64 -17.30 -8.17
CA ILE A 537 21.57 -17.59 -7.20
C ILE A 537 22.03 -17.04 -5.83
N ASP A 538 21.27 -16.08 -5.29
CA ASP A 538 21.57 -15.44 -4.01
C ASP A 538 21.38 -16.42 -2.85
N THR A 539 22.47 -17.03 -2.38
CA THR A 539 22.48 -18.17 -1.47
C THR A 539 23.08 -17.81 -0.12
N THR A 540 22.62 -18.46 0.96
CA THR A 540 23.22 -18.40 2.29
C THR A 540 23.41 -19.80 2.86
N ILE A 541 24.39 -19.97 3.76
CA ILE A 541 24.64 -21.21 4.51
C ILE A 541 24.06 -21.09 5.91
N ASP A 542 23.22 -22.04 6.32
CA ASP A 542 22.82 -22.16 7.73
C ASP A 542 23.86 -23.04 8.49
N ASP A 543 24.93 -22.41 8.89
CA ASP A 543 26.00 -23.01 9.69
C ASP A 543 25.82 -22.82 11.20
N ARG A 544 24.64 -22.33 11.63
CA ARG A 544 24.33 -22.14 13.07
C ARG A 544 24.33 -23.49 13.82
N GLU A 545 24.86 -23.49 15.02
CA GLU A 545 24.84 -24.67 15.92
C GLU A 545 23.44 -24.93 16.48
N ARG A 546 22.52 -25.43 15.63
CA ARG A 546 21.13 -25.75 15.96
C ARG A 546 20.76 -27.14 15.43
N ALA A 547 19.76 -27.77 16.07
CA ALA A 547 19.21 -29.03 15.57
C ALA A 547 18.60 -28.87 14.18
N MET A 548 18.70 -29.89 13.31
CA MET A 548 18.22 -29.86 11.93
C MET A 548 16.75 -29.44 11.83
N GLY A 549 15.86 -30.01 12.61
CA GLY A 549 14.44 -29.64 12.62
C GLY A 549 14.21 -28.16 13.03
N TRP A 550 15.10 -27.58 13.83
CA TRP A 550 15.03 -26.16 14.13
C TRP A 550 15.39 -25.32 12.89
N LYS A 551 16.46 -25.71 12.16
CA LYS A 551 16.91 -24.99 10.95
C LYS A 551 15.86 -25.04 9.84
N LEU A 552 15.23 -26.19 9.63
CA LEU A 552 14.16 -26.36 8.65
C LEU A 552 12.94 -25.48 8.98
N ASN A 553 12.45 -25.53 10.22
CA ASN A 553 11.35 -24.69 10.67
C ASN A 553 11.68 -23.18 10.59
N ASP A 554 12.95 -22.80 10.82
CA ASP A 554 13.41 -21.42 10.67
C ASP A 554 13.45 -21.00 9.21
N ALA A 555 13.88 -21.89 8.32
CA ALA A 555 13.88 -21.67 6.88
C ALA A 555 12.46 -21.50 6.32
N ASP A 556 11.51 -22.31 6.81
CA ASP A 556 10.10 -22.20 6.47
C ASP A 556 9.50 -20.88 6.99
N LEU A 557 9.80 -20.52 8.24
CA LEU A 557 9.31 -19.27 8.84
C LEU A 557 9.80 -18.04 8.08
N VAL A 558 11.09 -18.00 7.67
CA VAL A 558 11.66 -16.92 6.87
C VAL A 558 11.14 -16.93 5.44
N GLY A 559 10.83 -18.12 4.90
CA GLY A 559 10.23 -18.30 3.59
C GLY A 559 11.22 -18.28 2.43
N TYR A 560 12.39 -18.90 2.57
CA TYR A 560 13.32 -19.04 1.44
C TYR A 560 12.68 -19.83 0.30
N PRO A 561 12.75 -19.36 -0.98
CA PRO A 561 12.18 -20.07 -2.12
C PRO A 561 12.71 -21.50 -2.26
N PHE A 562 14.04 -21.69 -2.06
CA PHE A 562 14.67 -23.00 -2.08
C PHE A 562 15.41 -23.32 -0.80
N VAL A 563 15.18 -24.53 -0.29
CA VAL A 563 15.93 -25.11 0.82
C VAL A 563 16.72 -26.31 0.30
N VAL A 564 18.05 -26.22 0.38
CA VAL A 564 18.99 -27.25 -0.09
C VAL A 564 19.59 -27.94 1.12
N VAL A 565 19.21 -29.20 1.36
CA VAL A 565 19.66 -29.98 2.53
C VAL A 565 20.76 -30.94 2.15
N MET A 566 21.95 -30.78 2.74
CA MET A 566 23.03 -31.75 2.64
C MET A 566 22.93 -32.76 3.80
N GLY A 567 22.31 -33.89 3.49
CA GLY A 567 22.01 -34.95 4.46
C GLY A 567 22.81 -36.24 4.23
N ARG A 568 22.23 -37.38 4.62
CA ARG A 568 22.88 -38.71 4.51
C ARG A 568 23.21 -39.09 3.07
N ALA A 569 22.35 -38.74 2.11
CA ALA A 569 22.56 -39.04 0.70
C ALA A 569 23.83 -38.40 0.11
N TRP A 570 24.35 -37.36 0.75
CA TRP A 570 25.60 -36.72 0.30
C TRP A 570 26.81 -37.63 0.44
N ALA A 571 26.94 -38.36 1.56
CA ALA A 571 28.09 -39.24 1.81
C ALA A 571 28.18 -40.38 0.80
N ASP A 572 27.01 -40.96 0.46
CA ASP A 572 26.94 -42.16 -0.38
C ASP A 572 26.87 -41.85 -1.87
N LYS A 573 26.13 -40.80 -2.26
CA LYS A 573 25.75 -40.56 -3.67
C LYS A 573 26.06 -39.15 -4.17
N LYS A 574 26.63 -38.26 -3.32
CA LYS A 574 26.72 -36.81 -3.60
C LYS A 574 25.37 -36.20 -4.00
N ALA A 575 24.28 -36.74 -3.46
CA ALA A 575 22.93 -36.24 -3.65
C ALA A 575 22.50 -35.38 -2.48
N LEU A 576 21.61 -34.46 -2.72
CA LEU A 576 21.03 -33.54 -1.74
C LEU A 576 19.49 -33.49 -1.86
N GLU A 577 18.84 -33.08 -0.82
CA GLU A 577 17.39 -32.86 -0.86
C GLU A 577 17.12 -31.40 -1.22
N LEU A 578 16.39 -31.19 -2.32
CA LEU A 578 15.92 -29.87 -2.75
C LEU A 578 14.44 -29.73 -2.38
N GLN A 579 14.10 -28.66 -1.66
CA GLN A 579 12.73 -28.33 -1.27
C GLN A 579 12.35 -26.97 -1.87
N CYS A 580 11.11 -26.90 -2.39
CA CYS A 580 10.45 -25.67 -2.81
C CYS A 580 9.00 -25.72 -2.35
N ARG A 581 8.70 -25.07 -1.21
CA ARG A 581 7.38 -25.16 -0.56
C ARG A 581 6.26 -24.58 -1.43
N ARG A 582 6.49 -23.46 -2.12
CA ARG A 582 5.47 -22.85 -3.00
C ARG A 582 5.02 -23.75 -4.15
N LEU A 583 5.86 -24.69 -4.57
CA LEU A 583 5.55 -25.68 -5.62
C LEU A 583 5.22 -27.06 -5.06
N ASP A 584 5.19 -27.23 -3.74
CA ASP A 584 5.03 -28.51 -3.05
C ASP A 584 6.05 -29.57 -3.52
N ILE A 585 7.30 -29.14 -3.74
CA ILE A 585 8.40 -29.99 -4.23
C ILE A 585 9.34 -30.33 -3.08
N LYS A 586 9.61 -31.63 -2.96
CA LYS A 586 10.63 -32.19 -2.09
C LYS A 586 11.23 -33.41 -2.79
N GLU A 587 12.43 -33.27 -3.32
CA GLU A 587 13.06 -34.29 -4.17
C GLU A 587 14.56 -34.45 -3.90
N GLU A 588 15.11 -35.62 -4.22
CA GLU A 588 16.55 -35.89 -4.21
C GLU A 588 17.17 -35.48 -5.57
N VAL A 589 18.18 -34.62 -5.54
CA VAL A 589 18.86 -34.09 -6.73
C VAL A 589 20.38 -34.34 -6.61
N GLN A 590 21.03 -34.68 -7.70
CA GLN A 590 22.50 -34.77 -7.73
C GLN A 590 23.12 -33.38 -7.57
N ALA A 591 24.24 -33.30 -6.86
CA ALA A 591 24.89 -32.00 -6.64
C ALA A 591 25.27 -31.29 -7.97
N ALA A 592 25.60 -32.04 -9.00
CA ALA A 592 25.91 -31.48 -10.34
C ALA A 592 24.69 -30.81 -10.99
N ASP A 593 23.46 -31.27 -10.67
CA ASP A 593 22.24 -30.85 -11.34
C ASP A 593 21.44 -29.81 -10.54
N VAL A 594 21.86 -29.47 -9.29
CA VAL A 594 21.10 -28.59 -8.41
C VAL A 594 20.84 -27.21 -9.00
N VAL A 595 21.85 -26.64 -9.68
CA VAL A 595 21.73 -25.30 -10.29
C VAL A 595 20.71 -25.30 -11.43
N SER A 596 20.80 -26.27 -12.34
CA SER A 596 19.87 -26.41 -13.46
C SER A 596 18.44 -26.68 -12.96
N ARG A 597 18.30 -27.46 -11.89
CA ARG A 597 17.00 -27.76 -11.30
C ARG A 597 16.37 -26.54 -10.61
N ILE A 598 17.16 -25.76 -9.85
CA ILE A 598 16.71 -24.49 -9.27
C ILE A 598 16.27 -23.54 -10.40
N ALA A 599 17.07 -23.41 -11.47
CA ALA A 599 16.73 -22.56 -12.60
C ALA A 599 15.41 -22.96 -13.29
N GLU A 600 15.18 -24.27 -13.49
CA GLU A 600 13.93 -24.79 -14.04
C GLU A 600 12.72 -24.45 -13.12
N LEU A 601 12.85 -24.72 -11.82
CA LEU A 601 11.77 -24.48 -10.86
C LEU A 601 11.51 -22.97 -10.66
N SER A 602 12.54 -22.14 -10.75
CA SER A 602 12.39 -20.68 -10.66
C SER A 602 11.51 -20.11 -11.76
N GLN A 603 11.41 -20.79 -12.92
CA GLN A 603 10.50 -20.37 -14.00
C GLN A 603 9.02 -20.61 -13.66
N LYS A 604 8.73 -21.48 -12.70
CA LYS A 604 7.37 -21.83 -12.25
C LYS A 604 6.92 -21.02 -11.03
N LEU A 605 7.84 -20.35 -10.35
CA LEU A 605 7.60 -19.47 -9.19
C LEU A 605 7.27 -18.06 -9.61
#